data_989d99cef81d369c8d93d70f5bed6af2
#
_entry.id   989d99cef81d369c8d93d70f5bed6af2
#
_cell.length_a   1.000
_cell.length_b   1.000
_cell.length_c   1.000
_cell.angle_alpha   90.00
_cell.angle_beta   90.00
_cell.angle_gamma   90.00
#
_symmetry.space_group_name_H-M   'P 1'
#
loop_
_entity.id
_entity.type
_entity.pdbx_description
1 polymer ?
#
loop_
_entity_poly.entity_id
_entity_poly.type
_entity_poly.pdbx_seq_one_letter_code
_entity_poly.pdbx_strand_id
1 'polypeptide(L)'
;MRNILERAGLGADRKSHEHAVNFTFPCTPSVLYPGVWPDIAELMNHLRRLRALRRQMKQRGIEGLLVSHRADVLYLCGFTGSSGLLAITASRAGMFTDGRYIAQAAQETSGARVVIAAKSARDECCRWLAESGIKHCAFDPQTTSVAQLELYRKALRPGHRGFFQPLSAPLVSTLRLVKDPDELLLMKRAARLGVGLWDELLPKIKPGIPETAIAALLEHNARMRGAEGMSFETIVAGGLRSAFPHGRATPSRLPRKGFLTLDFGVILKSYCSDMTRTVFLGSPTRRERFTYDAVREAQLAAVAAVKPGVSCGEIDDAARSVLRQAGLAEYFSHSTGHGVGLEIHEAPRVAADQSQPLVPGMVITIEPGVYIAGQFGVRIEDMVAVTEKGSQVLTPASTAWTQL
;
A
#
# COMPACT_ATOMS: atom_id res chain seq x y z
N MET A 1 33.11 -28.36 21.38
CA MET A 1 33.44 -26.99 20.94
C MET A 1 33.86 -26.12 22.14
N ARG A 2 34.94 -26.48 22.79
CA ARG A 2 35.58 -25.70 23.87
C ARG A 2 37.08 -25.75 23.57
N ASN A 3 37.64 -24.92 22.66
CA ASN A 3 39.08 -24.77 22.43
C ASN A 3 39.43 -23.82 21.28
N ILE A 4 38.77 -22.67 21.14
CA ILE A 4 39.20 -21.61 20.19
C ILE A 4 39.27 -20.21 20.83
N LEU A 5 39.09 -20.04 22.13
CA LEU A 5 39.06 -18.69 22.79
C LEU A 5 40.23 -18.41 23.73
N GLU A 6 41.35 -19.14 23.63
CA GLU A 6 42.52 -18.91 24.52
C GLU A 6 43.79 -18.41 23.79
N ARG A 7 43.67 -17.69 22.67
CA ARG A 7 44.85 -17.03 22.06
C ARG A 7 44.52 -15.67 21.49
N ALA A 8 44.18 -14.70 22.33
CA ALA A 8 44.39 -13.27 22.06
C ALA A 8 44.29 -12.54 23.39
N GLY A 9 45.42 -12.37 24.06
CA GLY A 9 45.52 -11.56 25.26
C GLY A 9 45.32 -10.10 24.92
N LEU A 10 44.26 -9.49 25.48
CA LEU A 10 44.09 -8.04 25.65
C LEU A 10 43.42 -7.83 27.01
N GLY A 11 44.12 -7.05 27.85
CA GLY A 11 43.83 -6.81 29.22
C GLY A 11 42.48 -6.15 29.50
N ALA A 12 41.88 -6.57 30.61
CA ALA A 12 40.69 -6.00 31.17
C ALA A 12 40.99 -4.63 31.81
N ASP A 13 40.30 -3.60 31.34
CA ASP A 13 40.09 -2.41 32.19
C ASP A 13 38.57 -2.22 32.37
N ARG A 14 38.15 -2.41 33.64
CA ARG A 14 36.77 -2.26 34.10
C ARG A 14 36.57 -0.84 34.57
N LYS A 15 35.70 -0.08 33.92
CA LYS A 15 34.77 0.89 34.53
C LYS A 15 34.05 1.68 33.44
N SER A 16 32.88 1.22 33.04
CA SER A 16 31.84 2.08 32.45
C SER A 16 30.50 1.59 32.99
N HIS A 17 29.82 2.46 33.72
CA HIS A 17 28.48 2.22 34.25
C HIS A 17 27.48 2.00 33.13
N GLU A 18 27.05 0.74 32.96
CA GLU A 18 25.86 0.40 32.18
C GLU A 18 24.62 0.84 32.97
N HIS A 19 24.00 1.94 32.58
CA HIS A 19 22.60 2.18 32.88
C HIS A 19 21.77 1.39 31.87
N ALA A 20 21.56 0.12 32.17
CA ALA A 20 20.52 -0.67 31.54
C ALA A 20 19.17 -0.05 31.92
N VAL A 21 18.56 0.67 30.99
CA VAL A 21 17.16 1.07 31.09
C VAL A 21 16.33 -0.19 30.88
N ASN A 22 15.92 -0.83 31.97
CA ASN A 22 14.96 -1.91 31.95
C ASN A 22 13.60 -1.38 31.49
N PHE A 23 13.29 -1.48 30.22
CA PHE A 23 11.93 -1.36 29.71
C PHE A 23 11.18 -2.65 30.07
N THR A 24 10.61 -2.71 31.24
CA THR A 24 9.54 -3.63 31.55
C THR A 24 8.28 -3.14 30.84
N PHE A 25 7.96 -3.77 29.72
CA PHE A 25 6.65 -3.61 29.11
C PHE A 25 5.62 -4.27 30.03
N PRO A 26 4.63 -3.56 30.57
CA PRO A 26 3.51 -4.20 31.20
C PRO A 26 2.74 -4.96 30.11
N CYS A 27 2.88 -6.27 30.13
CA CYS A 27 2.01 -7.17 29.38
C CYS A 27 0.65 -7.13 30.08
N THR A 28 -0.18 -6.14 29.78
CA THR A 28 -1.59 -6.20 30.11
C THR A 28 -2.27 -7.06 29.05
N PRO A 29 -2.74 -8.27 29.42
CA PRO A 29 -3.57 -9.04 28.54
C PRO A 29 -4.94 -8.39 28.48
N SER A 30 -5.51 -8.37 27.28
CA SER A 30 -6.91 -8.14 27.02
C SER A 30 -7.39 -6.69 26.80
N VAL A 31 -7.31 -6.27 25.54
CA VAL A 31 -8.54 -5.95 24.85
C VAL A 31 -8.61 -6.92 23.65
N LEU A 32 -9.11 -8.10 23.93
CA LEU A 32 -9.67 -8.97 22.89
C LEU A 32 -10.86 -8.20 22.31
N TYR A 33 -10.70 -7.67 21.10
CA TYR A 33 -11.87 -7.31 20.31
C TYR A 33 -12.66 -8.60 20.10
N PRO A 34 -13.90 -8.71 20.61
CA PRO A 34 -14.73 -9.88 20.39
C PRO A 34 -15.17 -9.88 18.93
N GLY A 35 -14.58 -10.73 18.15
CA GLY A 35 -14.93 -10.97 16.78
C GLY A 35 -14.05 -12.07 16.24
N VAL A 36 -14.45 -13.34 16.40
CA VAL A 36 -14.04 -14.37 15.48
C VAL A 36 -14.61 -13.95 14.14
N TRP A 37 -13.74 -13.28 13.34
CA TRP A 37 -14.11 -12.86 11.99
C TRP A 37 -14.29 -14.13 11.16
N PRO A 38 -15.39 -14.30 10.38
CA PRO A 38 -15.51 -15.40 9.46
C PRO A 38 -14.27 -15.44 8.55
N ASP A 39 -13.83 -16.62 8.21
CA ASP A 39 -12.65 -16.82 7.39
C ASP A 39 -12.91 -16.18 6.03
N ILE A 40 -12.24 -15.03 5.79
CA ILE A 40 -12.50 -14.14 4.65
C ILE A 40 -12.00 -14.77 3.35
N ALA A 41 -11.20 -15.85 3.42
CA ALA A 41 -10.83 -16.64 2.26
C ALA A 41 -12.05 -17.16 1.48
N GLU A 42 -13.20 -17.38 2.16
CA GLU A 42 -14.48 -17.74 1.52
C GLU A 42 -15.19 -16.56 0.85
N LEU A 43 -14.84 -15.31 1.19
CA LEU A 43 -15.52 -14.10 0.68
C LEU A 43 -14.99 -13.65 -0.69
N MET A 44 -13.72 -13.91 -1.02
CA MET A 44 -13.09 -13.38 -2.23
C MET A 44 -13.52 -14.13 -3.49
N ASN A 45 -14.34 -13.51 -4.31
CA ASN A 45 -14.90 -14.15 -5.51
C ASN A 45 -13.94 -14.10 -6.71
N HIS A 46 -12.82 -14.85 -6.64
CA HIS A 46 -11.83 -14.94 -7.72
C HIS A 46 -12.44 -15.44 -9.04
N LEU A 47 -13.45 -16.35 -8.99
CA LEU A 47 -14.16 -16.81 -10.19
C LEU A 47 -14.87 -15.66 -10.91
N ARG A 48 -15.49 -14.74 -10.17
CA ARG A 48 -16.14 -13.56 -10.75
C ARG A 48 -15.10 -12.66 -11.45
N ARG A 49 -13.93 -12.46 -10.82
CA ARG A 49 -12.82 -11.66 -11.36
C ARG A 49 -12.23 -12.28 -12.62
N LEU A 50 -12.00 -13.60 -12.64
CA LEU A 50 -11.57 -14.33 -13.84
C LEU A 50 -12.60 -14.25 -14.97
N ARG A 51 -13.90 -14.33 -14.66
CA ARG A 51 -14.96 -14.16 -15.67
C ARG A 51 -14.97 -12.74 -16.23
N ALA A 52 -14.79 -11.73 -15.38
CA ALA A 52 -14.70 -10.33 -15.82
C ALA A 52 -13.47 -10.10 -16.72
N LEU A 53 -12.32 -10.64 -16.34
CA LEU A 53 -11.12 -10.60 -17.14
C LEU A 53 -11.32 -11.26 -18.53
N ARG A 54 -11.88 -12.45 -18.56
CA ARG A 54 -12.16 -13.16 -19.84
C ARG A 54 -13.13 -12.39 -20.76
N ARG A 55 -14.11 -11.67 -20.21
CA ARG A 55 -14.97 -10.79 -20.99
C ARG A 55 -14.16 -9.65 -21.65
N GLN A 56 -13.26 -9.02 -20.90
CA GLN A 56 -12.38 -7.98 -21.45
C GLN A 56 -11.39 -8.55 -22.47
N MET A 57 -10.81 -9.72 -22.23
CA MET A 57 -9.94 -10.42 -23.19
C MET A 57 -10.70 -10.66 -24.51
N LYS A 58 -11.93 -11.20 -24.45
CA LYS A 58 -12.77 -11.43 -25.63
C LYS A 58 -13.06 -10.14 -26.40
N GLN A 59 -13.43 -9.06 -25.70
CA GLN A 59 -13.72 -7.76 -26.32
C GLN A 59 -12.50 -7.16 -27.05
N ARG A 60 -11.28 -7.44 -26.56
CA ARG A 60 -10.02 -6.95 -27.15
C ARG A 60 -9.33 -7.96 -28.07
N GLY A 61 -9.94 -9.11 -28.35
CA GLY A 61 -9.37 -10.16 -29.21
C GLY A 61 -8.13 -10.83 -28.62
N ILE A 62 -7.99 -10.87 -27.29
CA ILE A 62 -6.85 -11.46 -26.58
C ILE A 62 -7.13 -12.95 -26.34
N GLU A 63 -6.34 -13.83 -26.99
CA GLU A 63 -6.51 -15.29 -26.92
C GLU A 63 -5.94 -15.89 -25.63
N GLY A 64 -4.79 -15.36 -25.18
CA GLY A 64 -4.11 -15.78 -23.95
C GLY A 64 -3.48 -14.60 -23.22
N LEU A 65 -3.36 -14.74 -21.91
CA LEU A 65 -2.73 -13.75 -21.02
C LEU A 65 -1.79 -14.45 -20.05
N LEU A 66 -0.56 -13.95 -19.97
CA LEU A 66 0.41 -14.31 -18.96
C LEU A 66 0.44 -13.22 -17.88
N VAL A 67 0.11 -13.60 -16.64
CA VAL A 67 0.15 -12.71 -15.48
C VAL A 67 1.28 -13.15 -14.56
N SER A 68 2.25 -12.28 -14.34
CA SER A 68 3.42 -12.51 -13.47
C SER A 68 3.49 -11.54 -12.30
N HIS A 69 2.70 -10.48 -12.34
CA HIS A 69 2.63 -9.50 -11.27
C HIS A 69 1.92 -10.09 -10.04
N ARG A 70 2.59 -10.07 -8.89
CA ARG A 70 2.13 -10.77 -7.69
C ARG A 70 0.74 -10.31 -7.22
N ALA A 71 0.49 -9.01 -7.20
CA ALA A 71 -0.81 -8.49 -6.80
C ALA A 71 -1.93 -8.92 -7.75
N ASP A 72 -1.65 -9.03 -9.05
CA ASP A 72 -2.60 -9.47 -10.06
C ASP A 72 -2.86 -10.99 -9.98
N VAL A 73 -1.84 -11.80 -9.69
CA VAL A 73 -1.99 -13.24 -9.42
C VAL A 73 -2.89 -13.44 -8.20
N LEU A 74 -2.60 -12.74 -7.11
CA LEU A 74 -3.41 -12.76 -5.89
C LEU A 74 -4.86 -12.34 -6.19
N TYR A 75 -5.06 -11.21 -6.86
CA TYR A 75 -6.39 -10.71 -7.22
C TYR A 75 -7.22 -11.72 -7.99
N LEU A 76 -6.60 -12.42 -8.95
CA LEU A 76 -7.30 -13.31 -9.88
C LEU A 76 -7.52 -14.72 -9.34
N CYS A 77 -6.61 -15.24 -8.50
CA CYS A 77 -6.71 -16.63 -8.06
C CYS A 77 -6.45 -16.87 -6.56
N GLY A 78 -6.12 -15.84 -5.78
CA GLY A 78 -5.93 -15.96 -4.32
C GLY A 78 -4.52 -16.35 -3.89
N PHE A 79 -3.64 -16.74 -4.78
CA PHE A 79 -2.30 -17.20 -4.42
C PHE A 79 -1.41 -16.05 -3.92
N THR A 80 -0.92 -16.17 -2.66
CA THR A 80 -0.11 -15.15 -1.98
C THR A 80 1.39 -15.38 -2.08
N GLY A 81 1.83 -16.55 -2.59
CA GLY A 81 3.23 -16.92 -2.67
C GLY A 81 4.07 -15.96 -3.53
N SER A 82 5.38 -15.87 -3.22
CA SER A 82 6.29 -14.94 -3.91
C SER A 82 6.76 -15.41 -5.30
N SER A 83 6.43 -16.64 -5.68
CA SER A 83 6.81 -17.24 -6.97
C SER A 83 5.58 -17.91 -7.59
N GLY A 84 4.88 -17.21 -8.45
CA GLY A 84 3.69 -17.70 -9.15
C GLY A 84 3.51 -17.02 -10.50
N LEU A 85 3.04 -17.79 -11.48
CA LEU A 85 2.67 -17.33 -12.80
C LEU A 85 1.25 -17.83 -13.10
N LEU A 86 0.38 -16.95 -13.53
CA LEU A 86 -0.99 -17.32 -13.91
C LEU A 86 -1.14 -17.21 -15.43
N ALA A 87 -1.39 -18.34 -16.08
CA ALA A 87 -1.69 -18.43 -17.51
C ALA A 87 -3.20 -18.54 -17.69
N ILE A 88 -3.77 -17.69 -18.54
CA ILE A 88 -5.21 -17.60 -18.75
C ILE A 88 -5.51 -17.68 -20.24
N THR A 89 -6.47 -18.53 -20.61
CA THR A 89 -7.08 -18.59 -21.94
C THR A 89 -8.58 -18.34 -21.84
N ALA A 90 -9.28 -18.36 -22.94
CA ALA A 90 -10.74 -18.18 -22.98
C ALA A 90 -11.47 -19.16 -22.05
N SER A 91 -11.00 -20.41 -21.93
CA SER A 91 -11.67 -21.48 -21.18
C SER A 91 -10.89 -22.03 -19.99
N ARG A 92 -9.56 -21.88 -19.96
CA ARG A 92 -8.70 -22.49 -18.94
C ARG A 92 -7.88 -21.45 -18.21
N ALA A 93 -7.47 -21.74 -16.96
CA ALA A 93 -6.47 -21.01 -16.20
C ALA A 93 -5.56 -22.00 -15.47
N GLY A 94 -4.25 -21.76 -15.52
CA GLY A 94 -3.24 -22.53 -14.81
C GLY A 94 -2.38 -21.63 -13.93
N MET A 95 -2.27 -21.96 -12.64
CA MET A 95 -1.37 -21.31 -11.69
C MET A 95 -0.11 -22.15 -11.54
N PHE A 96 1.02 -21.63 -11.99
CA PHE A 96 2.31 -22.33 -12.05
C PHE A 96 3.22 -21.83 -10.93
N THR A 97 3.72 -22.76 -10.11
CA THR A 97 4.66 -22.46 -9.02
C THR A 97 5.63 -23.63 -8.83
N ASP A 98 6.50 -23.56 -7.82
CA ASP A 98 7.50 -24.57 -7.54
C ASP A 98 7.21 -25.35 -6.23
N GLY A 99 8.06 -26.33 -5.93
CA GLY A 99 7.87 -27.25 -4.80
C GLY A 99 7.80 -26.60 -3.42
N ARG A 100 8.24 -25.36 -3.25
CA ARG A 100 8.12 -24.61 -1.98
C ARG A 100 6.67 -24.29 -1.61
N TYR A 101 5.79 -24.27 -2.60
CA TYR A 101 4.40 -23.78 -2.47
C TYR A 101 3.35 -24.88 -2.68
N ILE A 102 3.69 -26.16 -2.62
CA ILE A 102 2.74 -27.27 -2.86
C ILE A 102 1.48 -27.14 -1.98
N ALA A 103 1.68 -27.06 -0.67
CA ALA A 103 0.55 -26.97 0.28
C ALA A 103 -0.18 -25.63 0.17
N GLN A 104 0.56 -24.54 0.10
CA GLN A 104 0.01 -23.19 0.04
C GLN A 104 -0.83 -22.96 -1.23
N ALA A 105 -0.29 -23.36 -2.41
CA ALA A 105 -1.01 -23.20 -3.66
C ALA A 105 -2.28 -24.06 -3.71
N ALA A 106 -2.25 -25.24 -3.12
CA ALA A 106 -3.45 -26.10 -3.02
C ALA A 106 -4.56 -25.50 -2.15
N GLN A 107 -4.19 -24.77 -1.09
CA GLN A 107 -5.15 -24.15 -0.17
C GLN A 107 -5.69 -22.80 -0.69
N GLU A 108 -4.82 -21.98 -1.29
CA GLU A 108 -5.15 -20.61 -1.63
C GLU A 108 -5.74 -20.45 -3.03
N THR A 109 -5.35 -21.31 -3.99
CA THR A 109 -5.69 -21.08 -5.40
C THR A 109 -7.14 -21.45 -5.71
N SER A 110 -7.88 -20.48 -6.21
CA SER A 110 -9.24 -20.62 -6.70
C SER A 110 -9.36 -20.23 -8.17
N GLY A 111 -10.15 -20.99 -8.95
CA GLY A 111 -10.43 -20.68 -10.34
C GLY A 111 -9.33 -20.99 -11.35
N ALA A 112 -8.19 -21.51 -10.92
CA ALA A 112 -7.09 -21.96 -11.76
C ALA A 112 -6.58 -23.33 -11.31
N ARG A 113 -6.14 -24.15 -12.26
CA ARG A 113 -5.48 -25.43 -11.96
C ARG A 113 -4.07 -25.17 -11.47
N VAL A 114 -3.74 -25.66 -10.27
CA VAL A 114 -2.37 -25.61 -9.73
C VAL A 114 -1.46 -26.58 -10.49
N VAL A 115 -0.30 -26.10 -10.90
CA VAL A 115 0.76 -26.85 -11.54
C VAL A 115 2.06 -26.63 -10.76
N ILE A 116 2.55 -27.67 -10.12
CA ILE A 116 3.83 -27.64 -9.42
C ILE A 116 4.93 -28.09 -10.39
N ALA A 117 5.76 -27.14 -10.77
CA ALA A 117 6.81 -27.40 -11.74
C ALA A 117 7.98 -28.18 -11.13
N ALA A 118 8.44 -29.23 -11.81
CA ALA A 118 9.57 -30.03 -11.37
C ALA A 118 10.92 -29.29 -11.48
N LYS A 119 11.07 -28.41 -12.49
CA LYS A 119 12.32 -27.65 -12.74
C LYS A 119 12.08 -26.13 -12.80
N SER A 120 11.15 -25.66 -13.63
CA SER A 120 10.94 -24.24 -13.89
C SER A 120 9.46 -23.96 -14.13
N ALA A 121 8.83 -23.30 -13.17
CA ALA A 121 7.42 -22.88 -13.30
C ALA A 121 7.21 -21.97 -14.53
N ARG A 122 8.18 -21.10 -14.82
CA ARG A 122 8.16 -20.23 -15.99
C ARG A 122 8.12 -21.05 -17.28
N ASP A 123 9.03 -22.01 -17.42
CA ASP A 123 9.15 -22.77 -18.67
C ASP A 123 7.94 -23.68 -18.89
N GLU A 124 7.37 -24.24 -17.82
CA GLU A 124 6.13 -25.01 -17.91
C GLU A 124 4.93 -24.14 -18.25
N CYS A 125 4.83 -22.95 -17.64
CA CYS A 125 3.78 -21.96 -17.93
C CYS A 125 3.82 -21.54 -19.42
N CYS A 126 5.00 -21.18 -19.93
CA CYS A 126 5.17 -20.77 -21.32
C CYS A 126 4.83 -21.90 -22.31
N ARG A 127 5.26 -23.13 -22.02
CA ARG A 127 4.91 -24.30 -22.84
C ARG A 127 3.41 -24.57 -22.82
N TRP A 128 2.78 -24.53 -21.66
CA TRP A 128 1.35 -24.71 -21.52
C TRP A 128 0.55 -23.71 -22.34
N LEU A 129 0.97 -22.43 -22.36
CA LEU A 129 0.38 -21.40 -23.21
C LEU A 129 0.55 -21.72 -24.69
N ALA A 130 1.77 -22.07 -25.12
CA ALA A 130 2.05 -22.38 -26.51
C ALA A 130 1.27 -23.63 -27.00
N GLU A 131 1.06 -24.61 -26.13
CA GLU A 131 0.31 -25.85 -26.42
C GLU A 131 -1.21 -25.68 -26.25
N SER A 132 -1.67 -24.50 -25.83
CA SER A 132 -3.10 -24.22 -25.66
C SER A 132 -3.86 -23.90 -26.95
N GLY A 133 -3.20 -23.95 -28.11
CA GLY A 133 -3.80 -23.66 -29.41
C GLY A 133 -4.02 -22.18 -29.71
N ILE A 134 -3.47 -21.28 -28.91
CA ILE A 134 -3.50 -19.84 -29.12
C ILE A 134 -2.34 -19.39 -30.03
N LYS A 135 -2.57 -18.38 -30.85
CA LYS A 135 -1.53 -17.82 -31.73
C LYS A 135 -0.64 -16.81 -31.01
N HIS A 136 -1.25 -16.03 -30.10
CA HIS A 136 -0.57 -14.99 -29.36
C HIS A 136 -0.98 -15.01 -27.87
N CYS A 137 -0.01 -14.71 -27.01
CA CYS A 137 -0.20 -14.52 -25.58
C CYS A 137 0.15 -13.10 -25.19
N ALA A 138 -0.80 -12.37 -24.62
CA ALA A 138 -0.57 -11.04 -24.12
C ALA A 138 0.16 -11.06 -22.77
N PHE A 139 0.89 -9.98 -22.47
CA PHE A 139 1.46 -9.70 -21.16
C PHE A 139 1.38 -8.20 -20.85
N ASP A 140 1.38 -7.83 -19.58
CA ASP A 140 1.41 -6.43 -19.17
C ASP A 140 2.85 -5.90 -19.21
N PRO A 141 3.17 -4.93 -20.11
CA PRO A 141 4.52 -4.37 -20.21
C PRO A 141 4.89 -3.46 -19.03
N GLN A 142 3.93 -3.01 -18.22
CA GLN A 142 4.19 -2.19 -17.03
C GLN A 142 4.75 -3.02 -15.88
N THR A 143 4.40 -4.32 -15.83
CA THR A 143 4.79 -5.22 -14.74
C THR A 143 5.77 -6.32 -15.18
N THR A 144 6.02 -6.44 -16.48
CA THR A 144 6.95 -7.42 -17.05
C THR A 144 8.24 -6.73 -17.50
N SER A 145 9.36 -7.02 -16.85
CA SER A 145 10.64 -6.47 -17.28
C SER A 145 11.12 -7.07 -18.62
N VAL A 146 11.98 -6.34 -19.34
CA VAL A 146 12.61 -6.84 -20.58
C VAL A 146 13.33 -8.18 -20.32
N ALA A 147 14.04 -8.32 -19.20
CA ALA A 147 14.72 -9.56 -18.85
C ALA A 147 13.74 -10.72 -18.65
N GLN A 148 12.60 -10.50 -18.00
CA GLN A 148 11.56 -11.52 -17.86
C GLN A 148 10.98 -11.92 -19.22
N LEU A 149 10.69 -10.97 -20.10
CA LEU A 149 10.18 -11.24 -21.44
C LEU A 149 11.16 -12.11 -22.26
N GLU A 150 12.45 -11.80 -22.21
CA GLU A 150 13.47 -12.61 -22.86
C GLU A 150 13.54 -14.04 -22.31
N LEU A 151 13.35 -14.21 -21.00
CA LEU A 151 13.27 -15.54 -20.39
C LEU A 151 12.00 -16.30 -20.84
N TYR A 152 10.86 -15.62 -21.00
CA TYR A 152 9.63 -16.23 -21.55
C TYR A 152 9.83 -16.69 -23.00
N ARG A 153 10.47 -15.87 -23.83
CA ARG A 153 10.79 -16.20 -25.22
C ARG A 153 11.73 -17.39 -25.33
N LYS A 154 12.76 -17.46 -24.47
CA LYS A 154 13.72 -18.59 -24.43
C LYS A 154 13.09 -19.91 -23.96
N ALA A 155 12.01 -19.86 -23.19
CA ALA A 155 11.27 -21.04 -22.74
C ALA A 155 10.46 -21.71 -23.88
N LEU A 156 10.26 -21.02 -25.00
CA LEU A 156 9.56 -21.53 -26.16
C LEU A 156 10.51 -22.14 -27.21
N ARG A 157 9.99 -23.06 -28.03
CA ARG A 157 10.75 -23.63 -29.18
C ARG A 157 11.10 -22.55 -30.20
N PRO A 158 12.19 -22.75 -30.99
CA PRO A 158 12.46 -21.90 -32.16
C PRO A 158 11.23 -21.82 -33.08
N GLY A 159 10.91 -20.62 -33.56
CA GLY A 159 9.72 -20.41 -34.40
C GLY A 159 8.57 -19.65 -33.72
N HIS A 160 8.57 -19.52 -32.41
CA HIS A 160 7.55 -18.75 -31.67
C HIS A 160 7.92 -17.26 -31.49
N ARG A 161 8.71 -16.70 -32.41
CA ARG A 161 8.99 -15.25 -32.42
C ARG A 161 7.67 -14.50 -32.57
N GLY A 162 7.40 -13.56 -31.66
CA GLY A 162 6.15 -12.79 -31.67
C GLY A 162 4.97 -13.45 -30.95
N PHE A 163 5.15 -14.62 -30.32
CA PHE A 163 4.09 -15.24 -29.51
C PHE A 163 3.63 -14.36 -28.34
N PHE A 164 4.59 -13.77 -27.60
CA PHE A 164 4.29 -12.83 -26.53
C PHE A 164 4.13 -11.42 -27.08
N GLN A 165 2.94 -10.83 -26.87
CA GLN A 165 2.57 -9.49 -27.33
C GLN A 165 2.28 -8.57 -26.13
N PRO A 166 2.83 -7.35 -26.09
CA PRO A 166 2.50 -6.42 -25.03
C PRO A 166 1.04 -5.96 -25.14
N LEU A 167 0.36 -5.83 -24.01
CA LEU A 167 -0.93 -5.17 -23.94
C LEU A 167 -0.79 -3.69 -24.32
N SER A 168 -1.70 -3.17 -25.12
CA SER A 168 -1.80 -1.73 -25.41
C SER A 168 -2.34 -0.91 -24.23
N ALA A 169 -3.11 -1.56 -23.36
CA ALA A 169 -3.62 -0.99 -22.12
C ALA A 169 -3.78 -2.09 -21.06
N PRO A 170 -3.54 -1.82 -19.77
CA PRO A 170 -3.63 -2.80 -18.71
C PRO A 170 -5.02 -3.44 -18.65
N LEU A 171 -5.08 -4.72 -18.29
CA LEU A 171 -6.33 -5.46 -18.11
C LEU A 171 -6.66 -5.66 -16.61
N VAL A 172 -5.72 -6.22 -15.87
CA VAL A 172 -5.98 -6.63 -14.48
C VAL A 172 -6.03 -5.41 -13.57
N SER A 173 -5.11 -4.46 -13.72
CA SER A 173 -5.15 -3.22 -12.93
C SER A 173 -6.40 -2.39 -13.19
N THR A 174 -6.97 -2.45 -14.42
CA THR A 174 -8.28 -1.84 -14.71
C THR A 174 -9.42 -2.50 -13.93
N LEU A 175 -9.37 -3.81 -13.71
CA LEU A 175 -10.35 -4.49 -12.86
C LEU A 175 -10.16 -4.14 -11.37
N ARG A 176 -8.91 -4.02 -10.90
CA ARG A 176 -8.56 -3.63 -9.54
C ARG A 176 -8.93 -2.19 -9.19
N LEU A 177 -9.08 -1.34 -10.21
CA LEU A 177 -9.46 0.07 -10.06
C LEU A 177 -10.77 0.23 -9.27
N VAL A 178 -11.77 -0.61 -9.56
CA VAL A 178 -13.09 -0.60 -8.91
C VAL A 178 -13.17 -1.78 -7.96
N LYS A 179 -13.12 -1.49 -6.66
CA LYS A 179 -13.16 -2.47 -5.59
C LYS A 179 -14.54 -3.08 -5.46
N ASP A 180 -14.59 -4.39 -5.35
CA ASP A 180 -15.85 -5.09 -5.04
C ASP A 180 -16.20 -4.95 -3.53
N PRO A 181 -17.42 -5.34 -3.10
CA PRO A 181 -17.83 -5.18 -1.70
C PRO A 181 -16.91 -5.86 -0.70
N ASP A 182 -16.29 -7.00 -1.08
CA ASP A 182 -15.42 -7.78 -0.21
C ASP A 182 -14.08 -7.06 -0.02
N GLU A 183 -13.53 -6.50 -1.11
CA GLU A 183 -12.35 -5.64 -1.07
C GLU A 183 -12.57 -4.40 -0.21
N LEU A 184 -13.69 -3.70 -0.40
CA LEU A 184 -14.06 -2.52 0.39
C LEU A 184 -14.19 -2.84 1.88
N LEU A 185 -14.71 -4.02 2.22
CA LEU A 185 -14.82 -4.46 3.61
C LEU A 185 -13.43 -4.65 4.24
N LEU A 186 -12.49 -5.29 3.52
CA LEU A 186 -11.11 -5.48 3.98
C LEU A 186 -10.37 -4.16 4.14
N MET A 187 -10.49 -3.26 3.17
CA MET A 187 -9.88 -1.94 3.23
C MET A 187 -10.43 -1.10 4.40
N LYS A 188 -11.75 -1.14 4.65
CA LYS A 188 -12.36 -0.51 5.82
C LYS A 188 -11.80 -1.07 7.14
N ARG A 189 -11.54 -2.38 7.21
CA ARG A 189 -10.95 -3.01 8.41
C ARG A 189 -9.49 -2.59 8.59
N ALA A 190 -8.70 -2.60 7.52
CA ALA A 190 -7.31 -2.13 7.55
C ALA A 190 -7.24 -0.65 8.00
N ALA A 191 -8.08 0.21 7.43
CA ALA A 191 -8.18 1.61 7.79
C ALA A 191 -8.56 1.81 9.27
N ARG A 192 -9.56 1.09 9.78
CA ARG A 192 -9.95 1.14 11.20
C ARG A 192 -8.86 0.65 12.14
N LEU A 193 -8.10 -0.38 11.74
CA LEU A 193 -6.94 -0.81 12.50
C LEU A 193 -5.91 0.31 12.60
N GLY A 194 -5.60 0.99 11.48
CA GLY A 194 -4.71 2.16 11.45
C GLY A 194 -5.19 3.29 12.38
N VAL A 195 -6.48 3.63 12.34
CA VAL A 195 -7.08 4.63 13.26
C VAL A 195 -6.90 4.23 14.73
N GLY A 196 -7.19 2.98 15.08
CA GLY A 196 -7.01 2.51 16.46
C GLY A 196 -5.55 2.53 16.92
N LEU A 197 -4.59 2.28 16.01
CA LEU A 197 -3.16 2.40 16.31
C LEU A 197 -2.75 3.87 16.55
N TRP A 198 -3.31 4.79 15.78
CA TRP A 198 -3.11 6.23 15.98
C TRP A 198 -3.61 6.68 17.35
N ASP A 199 -4.84 6.32 17.71
CA ASP A 199 -5.46 6.71 18.98
C ASP A 199 -4.67 6.21 20.19
N GLU A 200 -4.06 5.02 20.09
CA GLU A 200 -3.20 4.47 21.14
C GLU A 200 -1.81 5.07 21.19
N LEU A 201 -1.29 5.50 20.04
CA LEU A 201 0.03 6.10 19.93
C LEU A 201 0.03 7.55 20.44
N LEU A 202 -1.00 8.32 20.09
CA LEU A 202 -1.09 9.75 20.34
C LEU A 202 -0.73 10.17 21.78
N PRO A 203 -1.28 9.57 22.85
CA PRO A 203 -0.95 9.94 24.24
C PRO A 203 0.48 9.56 24.67
N LYS A 204 1.18 8.76 23.89
CA LYS A 204 2.56 8.32 24.17
C LYS A 204 3.61 9.23 23.53
N ILE A 205 3.20 10.12 22.62
CA ILE A 205 4.11 11.04 21.93
C ILE A 205 4.55 12.13 22.91
N LYS A 206 5.87 12.28 23.10
CA LYS A 206 6.47 13.29 23.99
C LYS A 206 7.79 13.82 23.40
N PRO A 207 8.15 15.08 23.68
CA PRO A 207 9.46 15.59 23.33
C PRO A 207 10.60 14.69 23.84
N GLY A 208 11.67 14.56 23.08
CA GLY A 208 12.86 13.76 23.43
C GLY A 208 12.78 12.28 23.05
N ILE A 209 11.62 11.74 22.69
CA ILE A 209 11.51 10.37 22.15
C ILE A 209 12.13 10.33 20.76
N PRO A 210 12.96 9.32 20.42
CA PRO A 210 13.45 9.14 19.05
C PRO A 210 12.30 8.82 18.07
N GLU A 211 12.37 9.34 16.83
CA GLU A 211 11.39 9.01 15.79
C GLU A 211 11.31 7.49 15.55
N THR A 212 12.46 6.79 15.56
CA THR A 212 12.53 5.34 15.42
C THR A 212 11.80 4.58 16.54
N ALA A 213 11.75 5.12 17.76
CA ALA A 213 11.03 4.50 18.85
C ALA A 213 9.51 4.60 18.66
N ILE A 214 9.03 5.70 18.08
CA ILE A 214 7.62 5.88 17.71
C ILE A 214 7.24 4.92 16.61
N ALA A 215 8.04 4.83 15.54
CA ALA A 215 7.81 3.90 14.44
C ALA A 215 7.80 2.45 14.95
N ALA A 216 8.79 2.04 15.76
CA ALA A 216 8.87 0.70 16.30
C ALA A 216 7.66 0.33 17.18
N LEU A 217 7.17 1.26 18.00
CA LEU A 217 5.98 1.04 18.82
C LEU A 217 4.72 0.86 17.96
N LEU A 218 4.55 1.69 16.92
CA LEU A 218 3.44 1.61 15.98
C LEU A 218 3.44 0.27 15.24
N GLU A 219 4.58 -0.13 14.67
CA GLU A 219 4.77 -1.36 13.91
C GLU A 219 4.60 -2.61 14.78
N HIS A 220 5.13 -2.57 16.01
CA HIS A 220 4.90 -3.63 16.99
C HIS A 220 3.41 -3.80 17.29
N ASN A 221 2.70 -2.71 17.61
CA ASN A 221 1.28 -2.75 17.91
C ASN A 221 0.45 -3.21 16.70
N ALA A 222 0.82 -2.80 15.48
CA ALA A 222 0.19 -3.25 14.25
C ALA A 222 0.26 -4.78 14.11
N ARG A 223 1.45 -5.37 14.30
CA ARG A 223 1.66 -6.82 14.30
C ARG A 223 0.87 -7.54 15.38
N MET A 224 0.88 -7.03 16.60
CA MET A 224 0.14 -7.62 17.73
C MET A 224 -1.37 -7.62 17.51
N ARG A 225 -1.89 -6.72 16.66
CA ARG A 225 -3.30 -6.63 16.31
C ARG A 225 -3.67 -7.34 14.99
N GLY A 226 -2.74 -8.12 14.45
CA GLY A 226 -2.97 -8.99 13.29
C GLY A 226 -2.75 -8.35 11.93
N ALA A 227 -2.08 -7.19 11.85
CA ALA A 227 -1.57 -6.68 10.58
C ALA A 227 -0.49 -7.63 10.01
N GLU A 228 -0.56 -7.90 8.72
CA GLU A 228 0.44 -8.69 7.99
C GLU A 228 1.77 -7.92 7.81
N GLY A 229 1.71 -6.60 7.92
CA GLY A 229 2.85 -5.69 7.79
C GLY A 229 2.39 -4.25 7.76
N MET A 230 3.35 -3.36 7.58
CA MET A 230 3.07 -1.98 7.22
C MET A 230 2.92 -1.90 5.69
N SER A 231 2.05 -1.01 5.21
CA SER A 231 1.82 -0.80 3.77
C SER A 231 3.04 -0.23 3.06
N PHE A 232 3.83 0.53 3.80
CA PHE A 232 5.10 1.14 3.38
C PHE A 232 5.97 1.42 4.61
N GLU A 233 7.17 1.95 4.40
CA GLU A 233 8.07 2.33 5.49
C GLU A 233 7.50 3.51 6.28
N THR A 234 7.24 3.30 7.56
CA THR A 234 6.61 4.28 8.46
C THR A 234 7.36 5.61 8.48
N ILE A 235 6.66 6.69 8.17
CA ILE A 235 7.18 8.05 8.24
C ILE A 235 6.89 8.61 9.64
N VAL A 236 7.95 9.07 10.30
CA VAL A 236 7.88 9.86 11.54
C VAL A 236 8.88 11.00 11.40
N ALA A 237 8.38 12.22 11.19
CA ALA A 237 9.22 13.37 10.90
C ALA A 237 8.89 14.55 11.82
N GLY A 238 9.79 14.82 12.78
CA GLY A 238 9.63 15.86 13.81
C GLY A 238 10.39 17.16 13.53
N GLY A 239 9.82 18.31 13.90
CA GLY A 239 10.45 19.63 13.78
C GLY A 239 10.80 20.01 12.35
N LEU A 240 12.04 20.37 12.08
CA LEU A 240 12.52 20.72 10.73
C LEU A 240 12.37 19.57 9.73
N ARG A 241 12.41 18.33 10.22
CA ARG A 241 12.28 17.14 9.37
C ARG A 241 10.87 16.97 8.83
N SER A 242 9.84 17.56 9.46
CA SER A 242 8.47 17.55 8.91
C SER A 242 8.38 18.19 7.51
N ALA A 243 9.36 19.03 7.12
CA ALA A 243 9.48 19.55 5.77
C ALA A 243 9.90 18.52 4.71
N PHE A 244 10.19 17.27 5.09
CA PHE A 244 10.50 16.19 4.15
C PHE A 244 9.24 15.35 3.90
N PRO A 245 8.65 15.37 2.70
CA PRO A 245 7.45 14.59 2.38
C PRO A 245 7.60 13.09 2.71
N HIS A 246 8.80 12.53 2.46
CA HIS A 246 9.15 11.13 2.75
C HIS A 246 10.15 11.03 3.91
N GLY A 247 9.89 11.76 4.99
CA GLY A 247 10.76 11.82 6.18
C GLY A 247 10.71 10.55 7.01
N ARG A 248 11.38 9.46 6.55
CA ARG A 248 11.50 8.20 7.28
C ARG A 248 11.99 8.43 8.70
N ALA A 249 11.54 7.56 9.62
CA ALA A 249 11.93 7.64 11.01
C ALA A 249 13.46 7.49 11.20
N THR A 250 14.05 8.37 11.99
CA THR A 250 15.49 8.40 12.30
C THR A 250 15.72 8.32 13.82
N PRO A 251 16.99 8.14 14.28
CA PRO A 251 17.32 8.29 15.70
C PRO A 251 17.16 9.72 16.24
N SER A 252 16.80 10.70 15.42
CA SER A 252 16.54 12.07 15.84
C SER A 252 15.43 12.10 16.91
N ARG A 253 15.69 12.90 17.94
CA ARG A 253 14.73 13.06 19.05
C ARG A 253 13.69 14.11 18.70
N LEU A 254 12.44 13.88 19.05
CA LEU A 254 11.38 14.86 18.88
C LEU A 254 11.73 16.17 19.61
N PRO A 255 11.58 17.32 18.95
CA PRO A 255 11.87 18.62 19.57
C PRO A 255 10.82 18.96 20.63
N ARG A 256 11.12 19.96 21.46
CA ARG A 256 10.13 20.52 22.42
C ARG A 256 9.06 21.36 21.71
N LYS A 257 9.33 21.81 20.48
CA LYS A 257 8.41 22.64 19.70
C LYS A 257 8.55 22.31 18.20
N GLY A 258 7.42 22.19 17.51
CA GLY A 258 7.34 22.00 16.09
C GLY A 258 6.34 20.94 15.67
N PHE A 259 6.10 20.83 14.37
CA PHE A 259 5.25 19.78 13.82
C PHE A 259 5.88 18.40 13.96
N LEU A 260 5.03 17.42 14.09
CA LEU A 260 5.35 16.01 13.97
C LEU A 260 4.35 15.41 12.99
N THR A 261 4.84 14.98 11.84
CA THR A 261 4.07 14.25 10.84
C THR A 261 4.30 12.76 11.02
N LEU A 262 3.20 12.01 11.15
CA LEU A 262 3.17 10.55 11.14
C LEU A 262 2.34 10.11 9.94
N ASP A 263 2.97 9.28 9.11
CA ASP A 263 2.34 8.73 7.92
C ASP A 263 2.63 7.22 7.87
N PHE A 264 1.56 6.44 7.87
CA PHE A 264 1.61 4.99 7.96
C PHE A 264 0.33 4.33 7.48
N GLY A 265 0.48 3.11 7.06
CA GLY A 265 -0.62 2.23 6.72
C GLY A 265 -0.32 0.80 7.15
N VAL A 266 -1.34 -0.03 7.26
CA VAL A 266 -1.22 -1.44 7.60
C VAL A 266 -1.77 -2.32 6.49
N ILE A 267 -1.20 -3.51 6.35
CA ILE A 267 -1.69 -4.56 5.44
C ILE A 267 -2.55 -5.52 6.26
N LEU A 268 -3.80 -5.70 5.83
CA LEU A 268 -4.72 -6.68 6.40
C LEU A 268 -5.34 -7.52 5.28
N LYS A 269 -5.11 -8.84 5.31
CA LYS A 269 -5.53 -9.76 4.23
C LYS A 269 -5.12 -9.23 2.85
N SER A 270 -3.86 -8.81 2.76
CA SER A 270 -3.19 -8.26 1.58
C SER A 270 -3.68 -6.89 1.11
N TYR A 271 -4.70 -6.28 1.74
CA TYR A 271 -5.16 -4.93 1.41
C TYR A 271 -4.47 -3.89 2.28
N CYS A 272 -3.98 -2.83 1.62
CA CYS A 272 -3.31 -1.70 2.25
C CYS A 272 -4.32 -0.71 2.85
N SER A 273 -3.93 -0.09 3.97
CA SER A 273 -4.47 1.20 4.40
C SER A 273 -3.40 2.27 4.32
N ASP A 274 -3.83 3.52 4.40
CA ASP A 274 -2.98 4.71 4.33
C ASP A 274 -3.57 5.86 5.14
N MET A 275 -2.74 6.54 5.94
CA MET A 275 -3.19 7.67 6.73
C MET A 275 -2.04 8.54 7.20
N THR A 276 -2.12 9.86 6.96
CA THR A 276 -1.23 10.83 7.59
C THR A 276 -1.94 11.69 8.60
N ARG A 277 -1.32 11.88 9.76
CA ARG A 277 -1.70 12.89 10.74
C ARG A 277 -0.50 13.73 11.14
N THR A 278 -0.71 15.04 11.26
CA THR A 278 0.27 15.98 11.78
C THR A 278 -0.21 16.56 13.10
N VAL A 279 0.64 16.55 14.12
CA VAL A 279 0.39 17.17 15.43
C VAL A 279 1.44 18.22 15.71
N PHE A 280 1.23 19.07 16.72
CA PHE A 280 2.16 20.12 17.11
C PHE A 280 2.66 19.93 18.54
N LEU A 281 3.96 19.94 18.71
CA LEU A 281 4.61 19.89 20.02
C LEU A 281 4.85 21.32 20.53
N GLY A 282 4.44 21.62 21.76
CA GLY A 282 4.62 22.94 22.38
C GLY A 282 3.70 24.02 21.80
N SER A 283 4.09 25.30 21.86
CA SER A 283 3.26 26.43 21.47
C SER A 283 3.55 26.90 20.06
N PRO A 284 2.55 26.91 19.14
CA PRO A 284 2.73 27.31 17.74
C PRO A 284 2.88 28.84 17.61
N THR A 285 3.52 29.26 16.52
CA THR A 285 3.41 30.62 15.98
C THR A 285 2.10 30.78 15.20
N ARG A 286 1.73 32.02 14.90
CA ARG A 286 0.56 32.32 14.03
C ARG A 286 0.72 31.69 12.64
N ARG A 287 1.95 31.71 12.09
CA ARG A 287 2.24 31.14 10.76
C ARG A 287 2.10 29.61 10.75
N GLU A 288 2.63 28.92 11.76
CA GLU A 288 2.49 27.46 11.89
C GLU A 288 1.02 27.06 11.99
N ARG A 289 0.26 27.74 12.84
CA ARG A 289 -1.18 27.47 12.99
C ARG A 289 -1.95 27.74 11.68
N PHE A 290 -1.70 28.89 11.04
CA PHE A 290 -2.31 29.23 9.76
C PHE A 290 -2.02 28.18 8.67
N THR A 291 -0.77 27.72 8.56
CA THR A 291 -0.39 26.71 7.57
C THR A 291 -1.12 25.38 7.82
N TYR A 292 -1.22 24.94 9.07
CA TYR A 292 -1.99 23.73 9.40
C TYR A 292 -3.46 23.86 9.00
N ASP A 293 -4.08 24.97 9.38
CA ASP A 293 -5.51 25.21 9.10
C ASP A 293 -5.76 25.25 7.58
N ALA A 294 -4.85 25.87 6.79
CA ALA A 294 -4.94 25.90 5.32
C ALA A 294 -4.81 24.49 4.70
N VAL A 295 -3.89 23.66 5.17
CA VAL A 295 -3.74 22.27 4.69
C VAL A 295 -4.97 21.45 5.05
N ARG A 296 -5.50 21.62 6.25
CA ARG A 296 -6.72 20.93 6.68
C ARG A 296 -7.93 21.36 5.84
N GLU A 297 -8.07 22.64 5.55
CA GLU A 297 -9.15 23.15 4.69
C GLU A 297 -9.02 22.61 3.26
N ALA A 298 -7.81 22.54 2.72
CA ALA A 298 -7.54 21.95 1.41
C ALA A 298 -7.92 20.47 1.37
N GLN A 299 -7.60 19.71 2.42
CA GLN A 299 -7.97 18.31 2.54
C GLN A 299 -9.49 18.13 2.60
N LEU A 300 -10.17 18.90 3.42
CA LEU A 300 -11.64 18.87 3.55
C LEU A 300 -12.34 19.26 2.24
N ALA A 301 -11.84 20.27 1.53
CA ALA A 301 -12.37 20.70 0.24
C ALA A 301 -12.24 19.61 -0.83
N ALA A 302 -11.08 18.95 -0.90
CA ALA A 302 -10.85 17.84 -1.84
C ALA A 302 -11.71 16.63 -1.49
N VAL A 303 -11.84 16.25 -0.21
CA VAL A 303 -12.75 15.17 0.22
C VAL A 303 -14.19 15.46 -0.13
N ALA A 304 -14.66 16.70 0.08
CA ALA A 304 -16.02 17.12 -0.26
C ALA A 304 -16.30 17.10 -1.78
N ALA A 305 -15.26 17.28 -2.61
CA ALA A 305 -15.37 17.20 -4.06
C ALA A 305 -15.47 15.75 -4.58
N VAL A 306 -15.09 14.73 -3.79
CA VAL A 306 -15.13 13.32 -4.21
C VAL A 306 -16.56 12.84 -4.40
N LYS A 307 -16.95 12.60 -5.64
CA LYS A 307 -18.24 12.00 -6.03
C LYS A 307 -18.15 11.36 -7.41
N PRO A 308 -19.07 10.45 -7.78
CA PRO A 308 -19.09 9.86 -9.13
C PRO A 308 -19.12 10.90 -10.23
N GLY A 309 -18.33 10.68 -11.28
CA GLY A 309 -18.26 11.51 -12.47
C GLY A 309 -17.28 12.69 -12.38
N VAL A 310 -16.83 13.09 -11.20
CA VAL A 310 -15.79 14.11 -11.03
C VAL A 310 -14.45 13.53 -11.44
N SER A 311 -13.65 14.27 -12.19
CA SER A 311 -12.31 13.84 -12.58
C SER A 311 -11.30 13.95 -11.44
N CYS A 312 -10.24 13.14 -11.51
CA CYS A 312 -9.12 13.22 -10.56
C CYS A 312 -8.45 14.60 -10.57
N GLY A 313 -8.43 15.29 -11.73
CA GLY A 313 -7.91 16.66 -11.85
C GLY A 313 -8.76 17.70 -11.12
N GLU A 314 -10.09 17.59 -11.15
CA GLU A 314 -10.98 18.47 -10.41
C GLU A 314 -10.81 18.29 -8.89
N ILE A 315 -10.54 17.07 -8.41
CA ILE A 315 -10.22 16.82 -7.00
C ILE A 315 -8.90 17.49 -6.60
N ASP A 316 -7.86 17.34 -7.44
CA ASP A 316 -6.57 18.00 -7.21
C ASP A 316 -6.71 19.53 -7.20
N ASP A 317 -7.50 20.10 -8.14
CA ASP A 317 -7.72 21.55 -8.18
C ASP A 317 -8.49 22.05 -6.95
N ALA A 318 -9.41 21.28 -6.41
CA ALA A 318 -10.12 21.64 -5.17
C ALA A 318 -9.14 21.86 -4.00
N ALA A 319 -8.16 20.97 -3.80
CA ALA A 319 -7.12 21.15 -2.78
C ALA A 319 -6.20 22.33 -3.11
N ARG A 320 -5.68 22.40 -4.35
CA ARG A 320 -4.74 23.44 -4.76
C ARG A 320 -5.32 24.83 -4.75
N SER A 321 -6.62 24.97 -5.04
CA SER A 321 -7.29 26.27 -5.02
C SER A 321 -7.32 26.88 -3.62
N VAL A 322 -7.56 26.06 -2.58
CA VAL A 322 -7.49 26.51 -1.18
C VAL A 322 -6.06 26.95 -0.83
N LEU A 323 -5.07 26.14 -1.16
CA LEU A 323 -3.66 26.48 -0.87
C LEU A 323 -3.19 27.71 -1.69
N ARG A 324 -3.71 27.91 -2.88
CA ARG A 324 -3.42 29.12 -3.71
C ARG A 324 -3.97 30.37 -3.06
N GLN A 325 -5.22 30.33 -2.55
CA GLN A 325 -5.84 31.44 -1.83
C GLN A 325 -5.09 31.76 -0.52
N ALA A 326 -4.52 30.75 0.11
CA ALA A 326 -3.66 30.89 1.30
C ALA A 326 -2.22 31.36 0.99
N GLY A 327 -1.83 31.49 -0.28
CA GLY A 327 -0.45 31.84 -0.68
C GLY A 327 0.56 30.72 -0.41
N LEU A 328 0.12 29.46 -0.37
CA LEU A 328 0.92 28.30 -0.01
C LEU A 328 1.07 27.26 -1.15
N ALA A 329 0.48 27.49 -2.33
CA ALA A 329 0.45 26.53 -3.43
C ALA A 329 1.83 26.13 -3.94
N GLU A 330 2.84 27.01 -3.89
CA GLU A 330 4.21 26.74 -4.28
C GLU A 330 4.90 25.66 -3.42
N TYR A 331 4.45 25.49 -2.18
CA TYR A 331 4.98 24.51 -1.23
C TYR A 331 4.27 23.15 -1.29
N PHE A 332 3.28 22.99 -2.19
CA PHE A 332 2.60 21.72 -2.43
C PHE A 332 3.14 21.05 -3.69
N SER A 333 4.14 20.20 -3.52
CA SER A 333 5.03 19.69 -4.58
C SER A 333 4.64 18.32 -5.17
N HIS A 334 3.61 17.64 -4.65
CA HIS A 334 3.19 16.31 -5.11
C HIS A 334 1.72 16.26 -5.56
N SER A 335 1.23 15.11 -6.01
CA SER A 335 -0.18 14.88 -6.34
C SER A 335 -1.05 14.92 -5.08
N THR A 336 -2.32 15.25 -5.23
CA THR A 336 -3.27 15.27 -4.10
C THR A 336 -3.58 13.86 -3.59
N GLY A 337 -3.27 12.80 -4.37
CA GLY A 337 -3.47 11.43 -3.92
C GLY A 337 -3.30 10.40 -5.02
N HIS A 338 -3.62 9.16 -4.66
CA HIS A 338 -3.51 7.98 -5.51
C HIS A 338 -4.55 6.93 -5.13
N GLY A 339 -4.75 5.93 -5.98
CA GLY A 339 -5.53 4.75 -5.65
C GLY A 339 -4.79 3.86 -4.63
N VAL A 340 -5.54 3.16 -3.81
CA VAL A 340 -5.04 2.18 -2.82
C VAL A 340 -5.80 0.88 -2.99
N GLY A 341 -5.15 -0.25 -2.72
CA GLY A 341 -5.78 -1.57 -2.77
C GLY A 341 -4.84 -2.68 -2.29
N LEU A 342 -4.54 -3.63 -3.15
CA LEU A 342 -3.52 -4.66 -2.91
C LEU A 342 -2.09 -4.09 -2.91
N GLU A 343 -1.91 -2.95 -3.54
CA GLU A 343 -0.68 -2.17 -3.50
C GLU A 343 -0.98 -0.80 -2.91
N ILE A 344 0.03 -0.23 -2.26
CA ILE A 344 -0.13 1.09 -1.65
C ILE A 344 -0.39 2.17 -2.71
N HIS A 345 0.28 2.09 -3.85
CA HIS A 345 0.07 2.98 -4.98
C HIS A 345 -0.55 2.22 -6.14
N GLU A 346 -1.82 2.49 -6.40
CA GLU A 346 -2.58 2.00 -7.55
C GLU A 346 -3.16 3.17 -8.36
N ALA A 347 -3.73 2.87 -9.52
CA ALA A 347 -4.58 3.83 -10.21
C ALA A 347 -5.91 4.06 -9.44
N PRO A 348 -6.53 5.25 -9.57
CA PRO A 348 -6.10 6.38 -10.39
C PRO A 348 -5.09 7.27 -9.65
N ARG A 349 -4.33 8.09 -10.39
CA ARG A 349 -3.57 9.19 -9.81
C ARG A 349 -4.49 10.41 -9.67
N VAL A 350 -4.51 11.04 -8.50
CA VAL A 350 -5.27 12.28 -8.24
C VAL A 350 -4.32 13.46 -8.38
N ALA A 351 -4.24 14.03 -9.58
CA ALA A 351 -3.30 15.09 -9.95
C ALA A 351 -3.88 15.98 -11.07
N ALA A 352 -3.30 17.17 -11.27
CA ALA A 352 -3.82 18.22 -12.15
C ALA A 352 -4.20 17.77 -13.56
N ASP A 353 -3.38 16.91 -14.18
CA ASP A 353 -3.55 16.53 -15.60
C ASP A 353 -4.37 15.22 -15.78
N GLN A 354 -5.12 14.81 -14.76
CA GLN A 354 -5.84 13.53 -14.78
C GLN A 354 -7.32 13.71 -15.09
N SER A 355 -7.71 13.33 -16.30
CA SER A 355 -9.10 13.37 -16.77
C SER A 355 -9.92 12.13 -16.35
N GLN A 356 -9.32 11.14 -15.69
CA GLN A 356 -10.00 9.92 -15.23
C GLN A 356 -11.18 10.29 -14.32
N PRO A 357 -12.44 9.98 -14.70
CA PRO A 357 -13.58 10.20 -13.83
C PRO A 357 -13.60 9.17 -12.70
N LEU A 358 -13.99 9.60 -11.51
CA LEU A 358 -14.24 8.70 -10.40
C LEU A 358 -15.55 7.92 -10.63
N VAL A 359 -15.53 6.64 -10.27
CA VAL A 359 -16.71 5.78 -10.29
C VAL A 359 -16.90 5.09 -8.94
N PRO A 360 -18.14 4.70 -8.57
CA PRO A 360 -18.40 3.97 -7.33
C PRO A 360 -17.52 2.73 -7.20
N GLY A 361 -16.99 2.50 -6.01
CA GLY A 361 -16.05 1.40 -5.72
C GLY A 361 -14.57 1.78 -5.86
N MET A 362 -14.22 2.92 -6.41
CA MET A 362 -12.84 3.42 -6.34
C MET A 362 -12.49 3.83 -4.92
N VAL A 363 -11.24 3.60 -4.51
CA VAL A 363 -10.67 4.08 -3.24
C VAL A 363 -9.41 4.86 -3.57
N ILE A 364 -9.34 6.08 -3.08
CA ILE A 364 -8.23 7.01 -3.30
C ILE A 364 -7.77 7.63 -1.97
N THR A 365 -6.51 8.07 -1.92
CA THR A 365 -6.03 8.97 -0.86
C THR A 365 -6.33 10.41 -1.22
N ILE A 366 -6.51 11.26 -0.20
CA ILE A 366 -6.58 12.71 -0.29
C ILE A 366 -5.61 13.26 0.74
N GLU A 367 -4.45 13.72 0.29
CA GLU A 367 -3.26 13.97 1.11
C GLU A 367 -2.55 15.31 0.83
N PRO A 368 -3.24 16.45 0.68
CA PRO A 368 -2.54 17.70 0.45
C PRO A 368 -1.53 17.97 1.55
N GLY A 369 -0.37 18.53 1.15
CA GLY A 369 0.71 18.87 2.06
C GLY A 369 1.43 20.15 1.66
N VAL A 370 1.97 20.85 2.65
CA VAL A 370 2.80 22.06 2.50
C VAL A 370 4.14 21.79 3.16
N TYR A 371 5.23 21.98 2.42
CA TYR A 371 6.59 21.69 2.88
C TYR A 371 7.51 22.90 2.64
N ILE A 372 7.81 23.64 3.71
CA ILE A 372 8.64 24.84 3.66
C ILE A 372 10.07 24.45 4.06
N ALA A 373 10.94 24.31 3.07
CA ALA A 373 12.30 23.86 3.25
C ALA A 373 13.04 24.62 4.37
N GLY A 374 13.70 23.90 5.25
CA GLY A 374 14.42 24.45 6.39
C GLY A 374 13.55 25.03 7.50
N GLN A 375 12.22 24.86 7.42
CA GLN A 375 11.30 25.36 8.43
C GLN A 375 10.40 24.23 8.99
N PHE A 376 9.37 23.83 8.25
CA PHE A 376 8.43 22.78 8.65
C PHE A 376 7.57 22.30 7.49
N GLY A 377 6.88 21.19 7.69
CA GLY A 377 5.84 20.70 6.77
C GLY A 377 4.62 20.18 7.53
N VAL A 378 3.51 20.13 6.81
CA VAL A 378 2.22 19.61 7.28
C VAL A 378 1.60 18.79 6.15
N ARG A 379 1.17 17.57 6.44
CA ARG A 379 0.30 16.73 5.59
C ARG A 379 -0.86 16.20 6.41
N ILE A 380 -2.04 16.19 5.83
CA ILE A 380 -3.24 15.58 6.40
C ILE A 380 -3.86 14.72 5.31
N GLU A 381 -4.07 13.46 5.62
CA GLU A 381 -4.49 12.46 4.64
C GLU A 381 -5.59 11.57 5.15
N ASP A 382 -6.53 11.27 4.27
CA ASP A 382 -7.51 10.22 4.45
C ASP A 382 -7.65 9.34 3.21
N MET A 383 -7.92 8.04 3.44
CA MET A 383 -8.49 7.18 2.42
C MET A 383 -9.96 7.47 2.24
N VAL A 384 -10.39 7.60 0.99
CA VAL A 384 -11.77 7.94 0.63
C VAL A 384 -12.30 6.95 -0.40
N ALA A 385 -13.40 6.27 -0.08
CA ALA A 385 -14.12 5.42 -1.02
C ALA A 385 -15.19 6.23 -1.75
N VAL A 386 -15.25 6.09 -3.07
CA VAL A 386 -16.34 6.65 -3.90
C VAL A 386 -17.57 5.77 -3.75
N THR A 387 -18.70 6.37 -3.38
CA THR A 387 -20.00 5.70 -3.23
C THR A 387 -20.93 6.06 -4.37
N GLU A 388 -22.10 5.45 -4.47
CA GLU A 388 -23.11 5.77 -5.50
C GLU A 388 -23.57 7.26 -5.50
N LYS A 389 -23.52 7.94 -4.34
CA LYS A 389 -24.04 9.29 -4.17
C LYS A 389 -23.01 10.33 -3.72
N GLY A 390 -21.76 9.92 -3.50
CA GLY A 390 -20.72 10.82 -2.96
C GLY A 390 -19.49 10.03 -2.54
N SER A 391 -19.04 10.23 -1.30
CA SER A 391 -17.86 9.57 -0.77
C SER A 391 -18.03 9.09 0.67
N GLN A 392 -17.13 8.22 1.10
CA GLN A 392 -16.99 7.76 2.48
C GLN A 392 -15.53 7.79 2.89
N VAL A 393 -15.19 8.56 3.93
CA VAL A 393 -13.86 8.50 4.57
C VAL A 393 -13.71 7.17 5.29
N LEU A 394 -12.63 6.44 5.00
CA LEU A 394 -12.31 5.14 5.59
C LEU A 394 -11.43 5.25 6.84
N THR A 395 -10.66 6.33 6.97
CA THR A 395 -9.71 6.64 8.04
C THR A 395 -10.20 7.80 8.93
N PRO A 396 -11.34 7.67 9.65
CA PRO A 396 -12.00 8.78 10.33
C PRO A 396 -11.33 9.23 11.64
N ALA A 397 -9.98 9.19 11.73
CA ALA A 397 -9.25 9.84 12.80
C ALA A 397 -9.39 11.36 12.68
N SER A 398 -9.42 12.07 13.82
CA SER A 398 -9.58 13.52 13.83
C SER A 398 -8.49 14.22 13.02
N THR A 399 -8.90 15.12 12.13
CA THR A 399 -8.03 16.08 11.42
C THR A 399 -7.97 17.43 12.11
N ALA A 400 -8.60 17.59 13.28
CA ALA A 400 -8.54 18.80 14.04
C ALA A 400 -7.13 19.06 14.59
N TRP A 401 -6.82 20.34 14.81
CA TRP A 401 -5.56 20.72 15.45
C TRP A 401 -5.35 19.97 16.77
N THR A 402 -4.26 19.28 16.85
CA THR A 402 -3.84 18.56 18.08
C THR A 402 -2.50 19.12 18.54
N GLN A 403 -2.47 19.61 19.78
CA GLN A 403 -1.28 20.14 20.45
C GLN A 403 -0.89 19.23 21.62
N LEU A 404 0.38 18.86 21.69
CA LEU A 404 0.98 17.97 22.69
C LEU A 404 1.99 18.73 23.55
#